data_29ad7856b54f0d7d9c7f107db5fe053f
#
_entry.id   29ad7856b54f0d7d9c7f107db5fe053f
#
_cell.length_a   1.000
_cell.length_b   1.000
_cell.length_c   1.000
_cell.angle_alpha   90.00
_cell.angle_beta   90.00
_cell.angle_gamma   90.00
#
_symmetry.space_group_name_H-M   'P 1'
#
loop_
_entity.id
_entity.type
_entity.pdbx_description
1 polymer ?
#
loop_
_entity_poly.entity_id
_entity_poly.type
_entity_poly.pdbx_seq_one_letter_code
_entity_poly.pdbx_strand_id
1 'polypeptide(L)' 'MRLTVTPYVTADDAPAEHWTTQMRRQRDALLAASDWTQTLDAPLTDEQRAAWATYRQQLRDALATWTPGPTWEAPDPPA' A
#
# COMPACT_ATOMS: atom_id res chain seq x y z
N MET A 1 4.14 -9.05 -0.09
CA MET A 1 5.07 -8.17 0.64
C MET A 1 4.46 -7.79 1.97
N ARG A 2 5.24 -7.83 3.03
CA ARG A 2 4.78 -7.39 4.35
C ARG A 2 5.50 -6.13 4.76
N LEU A 3 4.73 -5.12 5.16
CA LEU A 3 5.28 -3.89 5.70
C LEU A 3 4.91 -3.79 7.18
N THR A 4 5.91 -3.57 8.00
CA THR A 4 5.71 -3.35 9.43
C THR A 4 5.79 -1.86 9.69
N VAL A 5 4.74 -1.29 10.30
CA VAL A 5 4.77 0.10 10.71
C VAL A 5 5.73 0.27 11.89
N THR A 6 6.46 1.40 11.91
CA THR A 6 7.49 1.65 12.92
C THR A 6 6.96 2.70 13.91
N PRO A 7 6.34 2.28 15.01
CA PRO A 7 5.77 3.23 15.97
C PRO A 7 6.81 3.71 16.98
N TYR A 8 6.53 4.86 17.59
CA TYR A 8 7.30 5.35 18.73
C TYR A 8 6.83 4.71 20.05
N VAL A 9 5.68 4.05 20.03
CA VAL A 9 5.06 3.42 21.20
C VAL A 9 4.82 1.94 20.89
N THR A 10 4.61 1.15 21.94
CA THR A 10 4.32 -0.28 21.77
C THR A 10 2.93 -0.46 21.15
N ALA A 11 2.69 -1.64 20.54
CA ALA A 11 1.40 -1.94 19.94
C ALA A 11 0.24 -1.85 20.94
N ASP A 12 0.50 -2.23 22.20
CA ASP A 12 -0.53 -2.21 23.25
C ASP A 12 -0.92 -0.79 23.66
N ASP A 13 0.01 0.16 23.52
CA ASP A 13 -0.21 1.54 23.96
C ASP A 13 -0.67 2.45 22.81
N ALA A 14 -0.48 2.03 21.56
CA ALA A 14 -0.77 2.87 20.42
C ALA A 14 -2.27 2.87 20.09
N PRO A 15 -2.89 4.07 19.90
CA PRO A 15 -4.28 4.12 19.44
C PRO A 15 -4.38 3.67 17.97
N ALA A 16 -5.57 3.24 17.58
CA ALA A 16 -5.82 2.80 16.21
C ALA A 16 -5.44 3.86 15.17
N GLU A 17 -5.62 5.14 15.50
CA GLU A 17 -5.27 6.26 14.64
C GLU A 17 -3.79 6.31 14.30
N HIS A 18 -2.93 5.96 15.25
CA HIS A 18 -1.50 5.90 15.02
C HIS A 18 -1.17 4.88 13.93
N TRP A 19 -1.72 3.68 14.04
CA TRP A 19 -1.48 2.62 13.08
C TRP A 19 -2.06 2.94 11.71
N THR A 20 -3.23 3.54 11.69
CA THR A 20 -3.88 3.97 10.45
C THR A 20 -3.02 5.02 9.72
N THR A 21 -2.49 5.98 10.45
CA THR A 21 -1.60 7.00 9.88
C THR A 21 -0.34 6.38 9.29
N GLN A 22 0.29 5.44 10.02
CA GLN A 22 1.50 4.78 9.53
C GLN A 22 1.21 3.94 8.30
N MET A 23 0.11 3.22 8.30
CA MET A 23 -0.30 2.40 7.15
C MET A 23 -0.57 3.27 5.92
N ARG A 24 -1.27 4.40 6.09
CA ARG A 24 -1.53 5.33 4.98
C ARG A 24 -0.25 5.85 4.36
N ARG A 25 0.74 6.20 5.17
CA ARG A 25 2.04 6.66 4.66
C ARG A 25 2.72 5.61 3.83
N GLN A 26 2.71 4.36 4.28
CA GLN A 26 3.32 3.26 3.54
C GLN A 26 2.56 2.97 2.24
N ARG A 27 1.23 2.94 2.30
CA ARG A 27 0.39 2.78 1.12
C ARG A 27 0.63 3.89 0.10
N ASP A 28 0.66 5.14 0.55
CA ASP A 28 0.84 6.29 -0.33
C ASP A 28 2.21 6.27 -0.98
N ALA A 29 3.24 5.82 -0.28
CA ALA A 29 4.57 5.66 -0.85
C ALA A 29 4.58 4.60 -1.97
N LEU A 30 3.86 3.51 -1.79
CA LEU A 30 3.73 2.46 -2.81
C LEU A 30 2.93 2.96 -4.02
N LEU A 31 1.87 3.73 -3.79
CA LEU A 31 1.12 4.36 -4.88
C LEU A 31 1.99 5.33 -5.66
N ALA A 32 2.73 6.19 -4.97
CA ALA A 32 3.62 7.15 -5.62
C ALA A 32 4.70 6.44 -6.43
N ALA A 33 5.28 5.38 -5.89
CA ALA A 33 6.33 4.61 -6.58
C ALA A 33 5.83 3.91 -7.85
N SER A 34 4.52 3.67 -7.96
CA SER A 34 3.93 3.00 -9.11
C SER A 34 3.11 3.93 -10.02
N ASP A 35 3.08 5.24 -9.76
CA ASP A 35 2.31 6.18 -10.58
C ASP A 35 2.73 6.14 -12.06
N TRP A 36 4.01 5.96 -12.33
CA TRP A 36 4.54 5.91 -13.70
C TRP A 36 3.89 4.81 -14.54
N THR A 37 3.38 3.74 -13.92
CA THR A 37 2.81 2.60 -14.64
C THR A 37 1.50 2.96 -15.35
N GLN A 38 0.88 4.07 -14.98
CA GLN A 38 -0.41 4.49 -15.51
C GLN A 38 -0.28 5.68 -16.47
N THR A 39 0.94 6.10 -16.79
CA THR A 39 1.16 7.15 -17.78
C THR A 39 1.00 6.58 -19.18
N LEU A 40 0.61 7.44 -20.14
CA LEU A 40 0.34 7.01 -21.52
C LEU A 40 1.57 6.44 -22.22
N ASP A 41 2.75 6.94 -21.88
CA ASP A 41 4.03 6.55 -22.50
C ASP A 41 4.83 5.56 -21.67
N ALA A 42 4.22 4.97 -20.63
CA ALA A 42 4.90 3.94 -19.85
C ALA A 42 5.24 2.73 -20.75
N PRO A 43 6.47 2.18 -20.66
CA PRO A 43 6.90 1.08 -21.53
C PRO A 43 6.32 -0.26 -21.04
N LEU A 44 5.00 -0.36 -20.99
CA LEU A 44 4.28 -1.53 -20.52
C LEU A 44 3.31 -2.01 -21.58
N THR A 45 3.10 -3.33 -21.63
CA THR A 45 2.01 -3.90 -22.42
C THR A 45 0.67 -3.54 -21.77
N ASP A 46 -0.42 -3.69 -22.52
CA ASP A 46 -1.77 -3.46 -21.97
C ASP A 46 -2.05 -4.39 -20.79
N GLU A 47 -1.57 -5.64 -20.89
CA GLU A 47 -1.73 -6.62 -19.81
C GLU A 47 -0.96 -6.22 -18.56
N GLN A 48 0.28 -5.76 -18.73
CA GLN A 48 1.10 -5.27 -17.61
C GLN A 48 0.46 -4.05 -16.97
N ARG A 49 -0.03 -3.12 -17.77
CA ARG A 49 -0.69 -1.91 -17.27
C ARG A 49 -1.94 -2.27 -16.47
N ALA A 50 -2.73 -3.23 -16.95
CA ALA A 50 -3.91 -3.70 -16.25
C ALA A 50 -3.56 -4.37 -14.92
N ALA A 51 -2.47 -5.16 -14.89
CA ALA A 51 -2.00 -5.79 -13.65
C ALA A 51 -1.58 -4.74 -12.62
N TRP A 52 -0.88 -3.70 -13.04
CA TRP A 52 -0.52 -2.59 -12.16
C TRP A 52 -1.74 -1.83 -11.67
N ALA A 53 -2.73 -1.62 -12.53
CA ALA A 53 -3.97 -0.96 -12.13
C ALA A 53 -4.71 -1.76 -11.04
N THR A 54 -4.75 -3.08 -11.16
CA THR A 54 -5.33 -3.95 -10.16
C THR A 54 -4.58 -3.85 -8.82
N TYR A 55 -3.25 -3.91 -8.87
CA TYR A 55 -2.41 -3.75 -7.67
C TYR A 55 -2.67 -2.41 -6.98
N ARG A 56 -2.71 -1.34 -7.77
CA ARG A 56 -2.97 0.01 -7.22
C ARG A 56 -4.36 0.11 -6.60
N GLN A 57 -5.36 -0.56 -7.18
CA GLN A 57 -6.70 -0.59 -6.59
C GLN A 57 -6.71 -1.35 -5.26
N GLN A 58 -5.95 -2.44 -5.17
CA GLN A 58 -5.78 -3.18 -3.91
C GLN A 58 -5.17 -2.28 -2.83
N LEU A 59 -4.22 -1.44 -3.20
CA LEU A 59 -3.63 -0.47 -2.26
C LEU A 59 -4.67 0.53 -1.76
N ARG A 60 -5.51 1.04 -2.66
CA ARG A 60 -6.56 2.00 -2.28
C ARG A 60 -7.59 1.37 -1.35
N ASP A 61 -7.93 0.10 -1.58
CA ASP A 61 -8.95 -0.61 -0.83
C ASP A 61 -8.44 -1.17 0.50
N ALA A 62 -7.14 -1.13 0.72
CA ALA A 62 -6.52 -1.82 1.85
C ALA A 62 -7.06 -1.38 3.21
N LEU A 63 -7.37 -0.09 3.39
CA LEU A 63 -7.91 0.41 4.66
C LEU A 63 -9.27 -0.18 4.99
N ALA A 64 -10.06 -0.53 3.99
CA ALA A 64 -11.41 -1.05 4.21
C ALA A 64 -11.42 -2.43 4.86
N THR A 65 -10.33 -3.19 4.67
CA THR A 65 -10.26 -4.58 5.14
C THR A 65 -9.18 -4.81 6.19
N TRP A 66 -8.35 -3.79 6.46
CA TRP A 66 -7.23 -3.92 7.40
C TRP A 66 -7.64 -3.53 8.81
N THR A 67 -7.29 -4.37 9.77
CA THR A 67 -7.48 -4.06 11.18
C THR A 67 -6.26 -3.31 11.69
N PRO A 68 -6.40 -2.11 12.28
CA PRO A 68 -5.25 -1.35 12.76
C PRO A 68 -4.37 -2.13 13.72
N GLY A 69 -3.08 -2.10 13.48
CA GLY A 69 -2.07 -2.80 14.26
C GLY A 69 -0.67 -2.55 13.71
N PRO A 70 0.36 -3.13 14.31
CA PRO A 70 1.75 -2.84 13.96
C PRO A 70 2.22 -3.44 12.64
N THR A 71 1.42 -4.30 12.02
CA THR A 71 1.78 -4.93 10.74
C THR A 71 0.67 -4.77 9.73
N TRP A 72 1.09 -4.56 8.49
CA TRP A 72 0.21 -4.59 7.33
C TRP A 72 0.87 -5.39 6.24
N GLU A 73 0.17 -6.36 5.71
CA GLU A 73 0.67 -7.17 4.61
C GLU A 73 0.20 -6.55 3.29
N ALA A 74 1.11 -5.82 2.65
CA ALA A 74 0.80 -5.17 1.39
C ALA A 74 0.61 -6.20 0.28
N PRO A 75 -0.27 -5.92 -0.71
CA PRO A 75 -0.38 -6.81 -1.87
C PRO A 75 0.94 -6.88 -2.63
N ASP A 76 1.19 -7.99 -3.32
CA ASP A 76 2.39 -8.16 -4.11
C ASP A 76 2.28 -7.35 -5.41
N PRO A 77 3.34 -6.60 -5.78
CA PRO A 77 3.33 -5.89 -7.05
C PRO A 77 3.42 -6.87 -8.22
N PRO A 78 2.94 -6.49 -9.41
CA PRO A 78 3.11 -7.30 -10.62
C PRO A 78 4.60 -7.49 -10.94
N ALA A 79 4.89 -8.61 -11.57
CA ALA A 79 6.26 -8.92 -11.99
C ALA A 79 6.72 -8.03 -13.15
#